data_88694b82b58533ded7bd3717d095cc05
#
_entry.id   88694b82b58533ded7bd3717d095cc05
#
_cell.length_a   1.000
_cell.length_b   1.000
_cell.length_c   1.000
_cell.angle_alpha   90.00
_cell.angle_beta   90.00
_cell.angle_gamma   90.00
#
_symmetry.space_group_name_H-M   'P 1'
#
loop_
_entity.id
_entity.type
_entity.pdbx_description
1 polymer ?
#
loop_
_entity_poly.entity_id
_entity_poly.type
_entity_poly.pdbx_seq_one_letter_code
_entity_poly.pdbx_strand_id
1 'polypeptide(L)'
;SIFSNIKMGKKTKLLFWNCHPLNLIPSLPGFRRLTASTSFLSKLILNTLLISFKLKSRNFLKLLERSKAILFMDGNNLNLSSELLKVKLSKPSFLPIPAKASSKLRWNKTLFKNSKSINFLWIGRIVDFKYFPLKRFLADLTEIQILKKIPVTLTVIGKGKFFDKFYEHATQNENVQLRFIDHIDLYDLDKFILENTDIMVAMGTSALEGAKLGVPTLLMDFSYKEIRGKYNYRWVHETKDYNLGCLINERNYKNNERTLLNKISEFQKSADSISLKELDYFEKNHNLSSVSNQLLDFVSESNCFFEELDSQRVFKKPLIYKFFYSIRKKILKNNFRSP
;
A
#
# COMPACT_ATOMS: atom_id res chain seq x y z
N SER A 1 5.60 9.20 -24.13
CA SER A 1 4.47 9.52 -23.25
C SER A 1 3.24 8.76 -23.75
N ILE A 2 2.41 8.25 -22.88
CA ILE A 2 1.14 7.57 -23.26
C ILE A 2 0.29 8.51 -24.12
N PHE A 3 0.36 9.82 -23.87
CA PHE A 3 -0.41 10.84 -24.58
C PHE A 3 0.09 11.14 -26.00
N SER A 4 1.30 10.75 -26.40
CA SER A 4 1.80 11.01 -27.75
C SER A 4 1.10 10.20 -28.85
N ASN A 5 0.37 9.15 -28.48
CA ASN A 5 -0.29 8.23 -29.42
C ASN A 5 -1.82 8.31 -29.35
N ILE A 6 -2.38 9.14 -28.46
CA ILE A 6 -3.83 9.31 -28.33
C ILE A 6 -4.22 10.64 -28.97
N LYS A 7 -5.08 10.60 -29.99
CA LYS A 7 -5.71 11.81 -30.54
C LYS A 7 -6.77 12.30 -29.52
N MET A 8 -6.41 13.28 -28.71
CA MET A 8 -7.33 13.91 -27.79
C MET A 8 -7.88 15.20 -28.38
N GLY A 9 -9.19 15.39 -28.24
CA GLY A 9 -9.82 16.67 -28.57
C GLY A 9 -9.35 17.78 -27.60
N LYS A 10 -9.32 19.02 -28.05
CA LYS A 10 -8.89 20.18 -27.25
C LYS A 10 -9.69 20.30 -25.92
N LYS A 11 -10.98 20.02 -25.96
CA LYS A 11 -11.91 20.08 -24.84
C LYS A 11 -11.95 18.79 -24.00
N THR A 12 -11.02 17.82 -24.21
CA THR A 12 -10.97 16.62 -23.38
C THR A 12 -10.54 16.98 -21.97
N LYS A 13 -11.38 16.67 -21.00
CA LYS A 13 -11.03 16.80 -19.57
C LYS A 13 -10.03 15.73 -19.18
N LEU A 14 -9.07 16.09 -18.34
CA LEU A 14 -8.04 15.20 -17.81
C LEU A 14 -8.11 15.15 -16.30
N LEU A 15 -7.97 13.95 -15.75
CA LEU A 15 -7.84 13.68 -14.33
C LEU A 15 -6.61 12.81 -14.10
N PHE A 16 -5.83 13.13 -13.09
CA PHE A 16 -4.57 12.44 -12.78
C PHE A 16 -4.69 11.73 -11.44
N TRP A 17 -4.69 10.41 -11.46
CA TRP A 17 -4.68 9.60 -10.26
C TRP A 17 -3.26 9.15 -9.94
N ASN A 18 -2.70 9.67 -8.85
CA ASN A 18 -1.37 9.32 -8.39
C ASN A 18 -1.42 8.14 -7.43
N CYS A 19 -1.11 6.95 -7.93
CA CYS A 19 -1.10 5.71 -7.17
C CYS A 19 0.28 5.36 -6.57
N HIS A 20 1.32 6.13 -6.90
CA HIS A 20 2.67 5.88 -6.37
C HIS A 20 3.50 7.17 -6.39
N PRO A 21 4.25 7.51 -5.33
CA PRO A 21 5.01 8.77 -5.23
C PRO A 21 5.98 8.99 -6.39
N LEU A 22 6.58 7.92 -6.90
CA LEU A 22 7.54 7.99 -8.01
C LEU A 22 6.87 8.22 -9.38
N ASN A 23 5.54 8.17 -9.49
CA ASN A 23 4.85 8.46 -10.76
C ASN A 23 4.98 9.93 -11.17
N LEU A 24 5.21 10.82 -10.21
CA LEU A 24 5.43 12.24 -10.44
C LEU A 24 6.87 12.59 -10.85
N ILE A 25 7.74 11.59 -10.91
CA ILE A 25 9.14 11.74 -11.33
C ILE A 25 9.37 10.89 -12.57
N PRO A 26 10.13 11.40 -13.56
CA PRO A 26 10.45 10.62 -14.73
C PRO A 26 11.20 9.34 -14.36
N SER A 27 10.79 8.22 -14.91
CA SER A 27 11.51 6.95 -14.76
C SER A 27 12.75 6.98 -15.67
N LEU A 28 13.88 7.41 -15.12
CA LEU A 28 15.18 7.31 -15.79
C LEU A 28 15.80 5.93 -15.51
N PRO A 29 16.52 5.33 -16.47
CA PRO A 29 17.25 4.10 -16.25
C PRO A 29 18.24 4.25 -15.07
N GLY A 30 18.29 3.28 -14.17
CA GLY A 30 19.13 3.35 -12.97
C GLY A 30 18.60 4.22 -11.83
N PHE A 31 17.57 5.03 -12.06
CA PHE A 31 17.03 5.98 -11.10
C PHE A 31 16.48 5.32 -9.83
N ARG A 32 15.80 4.18 -9.97
CA ARG A 32 15.31 3.41 -8.80
C ARG A 32 16.45 2.95 -7.87
N ARG A 33 17.62 2.63 -8.43
CA ARG A 33 18.80 2.29 -7.62
C ARG A 33 19.36 3.51 -6.89
N LEU A 34 19.37 4.67 -7.55
CA LEU A 34 19.81 5.94 -6.95
C LEU A 34 18.85 6.43 -5.85
N THR A 35 17.53 6.29 -6.04
CA THR A 35 16.52 6.66 -5.02
C THR A 35 16.51 5.71 -3.83
N ALA A 36 16.85 4.45 -4.03
CA ALA A 36 17.00 3.46 -2.96
C ALA A 36 18.35 3.57 -2.21
N SER A 37 19.32 4.31 -2.75
CA SER A 37 20.64 4.48 -2.14
C SER A 37 20.59 5.54 -1.04
N THR A 38 21.12 5.20 0.13
CA THR A 38 21.31 6.12 1.26
C THR A 38 22.59 6.95 1.15
N SER A 39 23.39 6.72 0.11
CA SER A 39 24.69 7.39 -0.10
C SER A 39 24.52 8.90 -0.32
N PHE A 40 25.42 9.69 0.29
CA PHE A 40 25.46 11.15 0.13
C PHE A 40 25.65 11.56 -1.33
N LEU A 41 26.50 10.86 -2.08
CA LEU A 41 26.73 11.08 -3.51
C LEU A 41 25.44 10.87 -4.33
N SER A 42 24.69 9.80 -4.04
CA SER A 42 23.40 9.52 -4.70
C SER A 42 22.39 10.65 -4.42
N LYS A 43 22.35 11.16 -3.19
CA LYS A 43 21.49 12.29 -2.82
C LYS A 43 21.90 13.57 -3.54
N LEU A 44 23.19 13.84 -3.67
CA LEU A 44 23.73 15.01 -4.36
C LEU A 44 23.37 14.96 -5.86
N ILE A 45 23.61 13.82 -6.52
CA ILE A 45 23.26 13.58 -7.93
C ILE A 45 21.75 13.75 -8.14
N LEU A 46 20.93 13.18 -7.25
CA LEU A 46 19.47 13.32 -7.30
C LEU A 46 19.03 14.78 -7.13
N ASN A 47 19.69 15.53 -6.27
CA ASN A 47 19.31 16.92 -6.03
C ASN A 47 19.77 17.87 -7.13
N THR A 48 20.90 17.63 -7.78
CA THR A 48 21.43 18.49 -8.86
C THR A 48 20.85 18.16 -10.22
N LEU A 49 20.92 16.89 -10.65
CA LEU A 49 20.41 16.49 -11.98
C LEU A 49 18.89 16.54 -12.10
N LEU A 50 18.19 16.40 -10.99
CA LEU A 50 16.71 16.37 -11.00
C LEU A 50 16.06 17.69 -10.64
N ILE A 51 16.81 18.74 -10.37
CA ILE A 51 16.22 20.01 -9.94
C ILE A 51 15.24 20.54 -10.99
N SER A 52 15.58 20.47 -12.26
CA SER A 52 14.71 20.88 -13.37
C SER A 52 13.44 20.02 -13.49
N PHE A 53 13.58 18.71 -13.25
CA PHE A 53 12.43 17.78 -13.21
C PHE A 53 11.53 18.03 -11.98
N LYS A 54 12.14 18.21 -10.81
CA LYS A 54 11.40 18.52 -9.58
C LYS A 54 10.63 19.82 -9.70
N LEU A 55 11.24 20.87 -10.27
CA LEU A 55 10.57 22.15 -10.50
C LEU A 55 9.41 22.00 -11.49
N LYS A 56 9.61 21.28 -12.60
CA LYS A 56 8.55 21.02 -13.58
C LYS A 56 7.41 20.20 -12.96
N SER A 57 7.71 19.13 -12.22
CA SER A 57 6.71 18.32 -11.56
C SER A 57 5.97 19.09 -10.46
N ARG A 58 6.67 19.97 -9.74
CA ARG A 58 6.04 20.85 -8.73
C ARG A 58 5.04 21.81 -9.38
N ASN A 59 5.44 22.48 -10.46
CA ASN A 59 4.57 23.41 -11.17
C ASN A 59 3.36 22.69 -11.78
N PHE A 60 3.59 21.51 -12.34
CA PHE A 60 2.52 20.66 -12.85
C PHE A 60 1.53 20.24 -11.73
N LEU A 61 2.03 19.80 -10.57
CA LEU A 61 1.18 19.47 -9.42
C LEU A 61 0.33 20.65 -8.95
N LYS A 62 0.92 21.85 -8.86
CA LYS A 62 0.18 23.07 -8.50
C LYS A 62 -0.88 23.44 -9.53
N LEU A 63 -0.58 23.24 -10.82
CA LEU A 63 -1.55 23.45 -11.88
C LEU A 63 -2.72 22.48 -11.73
N LEU A 64 -2.44 21.19 -11.57
CA LEU A 64 -3.47 20.17 -11.38
C LEU A 64 -4.32 20.40 -10.11
N GLU A 65 -3.71 20.86 -9.01
CA GLU A 65 -4.44 21.22 -7.80
C GLU A 65 -5.44 22.37 -8.07
N ARG A 66 -4.97 23.44 -8.75
CA ARG A 66 -5.85 24.59 -9.10
C ARG A 66 -7.00 24.18 -10.01
N SER A 67 -6.75 23.25 -10.92
CA SER A 67 -7.75 22.73 -11.85
C SER A 67 -8.56 21.57 -11.27
N LYS A 68 -8.41 21.24 -9.98
CA LYS A 68 -9.04 20.11 -9.29
C LYS A 68 -8.83 18.77 -10.03
N ALA A 69 -7.66 18.56 -10.59
CA ALA A 69 -7.37 17.44 -11.50
C ALA A 69 -6.35 16.44 -10.97
N ILE A 70 -5.92 16.57 -9.71
CA ILE A 70 -5.00 15.62 -9.06
C ILE A 70 -5.69 14.89 -7.91
N LEU A 71 -5.63 13.57 -7.96
CA LEU A 71 -6.12 12.68 -6.91
C LEU A 71 -4.98 11.83 -6.40
N PHE A 72 -4.91 11.62 -5.10
CA PHE A 72 -3.96 10.72 -4.47
C PHE A 72 -4.67 9.46 -4.01
N MET A 73 -4.01 8.32 -4.14
CA MET A 73 -4.56 7.04 -3.69
C MET A 73 -4.74 7.01 -2.16
N ASP A 74 -3.78 7.60 -1.44
CA ASP A 74 -3.76 7.65 0.02
C ASP A 74 -2.85 8.77 0.55
N GLY A 75 -2.92 9.01 1.86
CA GLY A 75 -2.13 10.03 2.55
C GLY A 75 -0.63 9.75 2.55
N ASN A 76 -0.20 8.50 2.56
CA ASN A 76 1.21 8.14 2.47
C ASN A 76 1.78 8.54 1.11
N ASN A 77 1.03 8.27 0.04
CA ASN A 77 1.38 8.68 -1.31
C ASN A 77 1.47 10.21 -1.43
N LEU A 78 0.51 10.94 -0.89
CA LEU A 78 0.54 12.41 -0.81
C LEU A 78 1.78 12.91 -0.08
N ASN A 79 2.05 12.38 1.12
CA ASN A 79 3.14 12.83 1.98
C ASN A 79 4.51 12.60 1.32
N LEU A 80 4.74 11.39 0.78
CA LEU A 80 5.98 11.07 0.09
C LEU A 80 6.17 11.89 -1.19
N SER A 81 5.09 12.13 -1.95
CA SER A 81 5.13 12.98 -3.15
C SER A 81 5.45 14.43 -2.77
N SER A 82 4.84 14.93 -1.71
CA SER A 82 5.02 16.30 -1.20
C SER A 82 6.45 16.52 -0.70
N GLU A 83 6.99 15.57 0.05
CA GLU A 83 8.38 15.59 0.53
C GLU A 83 9.38 15.54 -0.64
N LEU A 84 9.18 14.60 -1.56
CA LEU A 84 10.05 14.40 -2.71
C LEU A 84 10.13 15.63 -3.62
N LEU A 85 9.00 16.28 -3.86
CA LEU A 85 8.88 17.47 -4.70
C LEU A 85 9.05 18.79 -3.91
N LYS A 86 9.15 18.72 -2.58
CA LYS A 86 9.16 19.89 -1.69
C LYS A 86 8.00 20.84 -1.99
N VAL A 87 6.78 20.29 -2.06
CA VAL A 87 5.55 21.05 -2.32
C VAL A 87 4.51 20.70 -1.26
N LYS A 88 3.79 21.70 -0.78
CA LYS A 88 2.62 21.53 0.07
C LYS A 88 1.40 21.86 -0.77
N LEU A 89 0.47 20.92 -0.86
CA LEU A 89 -0.83 21.15 -1.45
C LEU A 89 -1.79 21.72 -0.40
N SER A 90 -2.64 22.63 -0.79
CA SER A 90 -3.56 23.32 0.11
C SER A 90 -4.84 22.51 0.36
N LYS A 91 -5.33 21.83 -0.67
CA LYS A 91 -6.57 21.04 -0.66
C LYS A 91 -6.37 19.73 -1.42
N PRO A 92 -5.60 18.76 -0.84
CA PRO A 92 -5.40 17.49 -1.51
C PRO A 92 -6.72 16.70 -1.58
N SER A 93 -6.99 16.11 -2.73
CA SER A 93 -8.11 15.20 -2.93
C SER A 93 -7.63 13.75 -3.00
N PHE A 94 -8.44 12.85 -2.45
CA PHE A 94 -8.13 11.43 -2.41
C PHE A 94 -9.15 10.65 -3.24
N LEU A 95 -8.65 9.68 -4.00
CA LEU A 95 -9.44 8.62 -4.59
C LEU A 95 -8.81 7.29 -4.16
N PRO A 96 -9.36 6.62 -3.16
CA PRO A 96 -8.78 5.39 -2.65
C PRO A 96 -8.86 4.26 -3.68
N ILE A 97 -8.04 3.22 -3.46
CA ILE A 97 -8.06 2.06 -4.35
C ILE A 97 -9.40 1.32 -4.20
N PRO A 98 -10.13 1.05 -5.30
CA PRO A 98 -11.37 0.32 -5.24
C PRO A 98 -11.14 -1.18 -5.10
N ALA A 99 -12.05 -1.86 -4.40
CA ALA A 99 -12.12 -3.29 -4.37
C ALA A 99 -13.58 -3.76 -4.56
N LYS A 100 -13.74 -4.93 -5.16
CA LYS A 100 -15.07 -5.52 -5.36
C LYS A 100 -15.63 -5.97 -4.01
N ALA A 101 -16.86 -5.58 -3.70
CA ALA A 101 -17.55 -6.08 -2.53
C ALA A 101 -17.71 -7.60 -2.60
N SER A 102 -17.72 -8.25 -1.46
CA SER A 102 -18.13 -9.64 -1.38
C SER A 102 -19.64 -9.77 -1.61
N SER A 103 -20.06 -10.93 -2.06
CA SER A 103 -21.47 -11.28 -2.05
C SER A 103 -22.02 -11.25 -0.60
N LYS A 104 -23.17 -11.77 -0.31
CA LYS A 104 -23.88 -11.71 0.98
C LYS A 104 -23.15 -12.36 2.19
N LEU A 105 -21.95 -12.90 2.00
CA LEU A 105 -21.16 -13.54 3.06
C LEU A 105 -20.60 -12.50 4.03
N ARG A 106 -20.75 -12.74 5.33
CA ARG A 106 -20.25 -11.87 6.41
C ARG A 106 -19.65 -12.69 7.52
N TRP A 107 -18.61 -12.14 8.12
CA TRP A 107 -17.98 -12.71 9.30
C TRP A 107 -18.94 -12.74 10.49
N ASN A 108 -18.91 -13.83 11.26
CA ASN A 108 -19.71 -14.00 12.45
C ASN A 108 -18.90 -14.69 13.56
N LYS A 109 -18.74 -14.02 14.69
CA LYS A 109 -18.02 -14.54 15.85
C LYS A 109 -18.61 -15.83 16.40
N THR A 110 -19.90 -16.10 16.18
CA THR A 110 -20.55 -17.31 16.72
C THR A 110 -19.91 -18.61 16.25
N LEU A 111 -19.26 -18.61 15.08
CA LEU A 111 -18.51 -19.75 14.56
C LEU A 111 -17.29 -20.10 15.42
N PHE A 112 -16.73 -19.13 16.12
CA PHE A 112 -15.49 -19.26 16.93
C PHE A 112 -15.68 -19.22 18.45
N LYS A 113 -16.92 -19.02 18.93
CA LYS A 113 -17.21 -18.92 20.39
C LYS A 113 -16.72 -20.11 21.21
N ASN A 114 -16.57 -21.27 20.61
CA ASN A 114 -16.15 -22.51 21.27
C ASN A 114 -14.67 -22.82 21.09
N SER A 115 -13.92 -22.02 20.32
CA SER A 115 -12.49 -22.21 20.12
C SER A 115 -11.70 -21.59 21.27
N LYS A 116 -10.83 -22.39 21.91
CA LYS A 116 -9.87 -21.90 22.89
C LYS A 116 -8.66 -21.21 22.27
N SER A 117 -8.53 -21.23 20.93
CA SER A 117 -7.42 -20.67 20.16
C SER A 117 -7.86 -19.49 19.32
N ILE A 118 -6.93 -18.59 19.01
CA ILE A 118 -7.15 -17.48 18.08
C ILE A 118 -6.45 -17.81 16.74
N ASN A 119 -7.23 -17.77 15.65
CA ASN A 119 -6.75 -18.08 14.32
C ASN A 119 -6.42 -16.80 13.57
N PHE A 120 -5.13 -16.57 13.32
CA PHE A 120 -4.65 -15.47 12.52
C PHE A 120 -4.44 -15.92 11.08
N LEU A 121 -4.75 -15.04 10.13
CA LEU A 121 -4.53 -15.25 8.72
C LEU A 121 -3.70 -14.14 8.11
N TRP A 122 -2.58 -14.48 7.48
CA TRP A 122 -1.83 -13.60 6.59
C TRP A 122 -2.10 -13.96 5.14
N ILE A 123 -2.41 -12.94 4.31
CA ILE A 123 -2.53 -13.10 2.86
C ILE A 123 -1.60 -12.13 2.16
N GLY A 124 -0.72 -12.67 1.31
CA GLY A 124 0.12 -11.83 0.46
C GLY A 124 1.49 -12.42 0.17
N ARG A 125 2.11 -11.90 -0.89
CA ARG A 125 3.47 -12.29 -1.26
C ARG A 125 4.47 -11.92 -0.18
N ILE A 126 5.35 -12.84 0.20
CA ILE A 126 6.44 -12.59 1.15
C ILE A 126 7.65 -12.06 0.36
N VAL A 127 7.79 -10.74 0.36
CA VAL A 127 8.86 -10.00 -0.31
C VAL A 127 9.67 -9.22 0.74
N ASP A 128 10.77 -8.60 0.33
CA ASP A 128 11.73 -7.92 1.20
C ASP A 128 11.08 -7.00 2.25
N PHE A 129 10.21 -6.11 1.84
CA PHE A 129 9.56 -5.15 2.74
C PHE A 129 8.44 -5.74 3.62
N LYS A 130 7.97 -6.97 3.34
CA LYS A 130 6.97 -7.68 4.13
C LYS A 130 7.57 -8.71 5.08
N TYR A 131 8.78 -9.16 4.79
CA TYR A 131 9.48 -10.18 5.59
C TYR A 131 9.68 -9.75 7.05
N PHE A 132 10.25 -8.56 7.27
CA PHE A 132 10.53 -8.10 8.63
C PHE A 132 9.28 -7.82 9.47
N PRO A 133 8.21 -7.18 8.94
CA PRO A 133 6.95 -7.08 9.66
C PRO A 133 6.34 -8.43 10.03
N LEU A 134 6.34 -9.39 9.10
CA LEU A 134 5.79 -10.72 9.35
C LEU A 134 6.63 -11.49 10.39
N LYS A 135 7.97 -11.39 10.32
CA LYS A 135 8.87 -11.93 11.36
C LYS A 135 8.57 -11.31 12.73
N ARG A 136 8.37 -9.99 12.79
CA ARG A 136 8.02 -9.29 14.04
C ARG A 136 6.66 -9.75 14.56
N PHE A 137 5.67 -9.89 13.69
CA PHE A 137 4.35 -10.39 14.07
C PHE A 137 4.41 -11.79 14.68
N LEU A 138 5.17 -12.71 14.09
CA LEU A 138 5.39 -14.05 14.64
C LEU A 138 6.02 -14.00 16.05
N ALA A 139 7.00 -13.13 16.25
CA ALA A 139 7.62 -12.95 17.56
C ALA A 139 6.61 -12.43 18.61
N ASP A 140 5.73 -11.49 18.24
CA ASP A 140 4.69 -10.98 19.12
C ASP A 140 3.62 -12.05 19.43
N LEU A 141 3.28 -12.93 18.48
CA LEU A 141 2.41 -14.08 18.73
C LEU A 141 3.04 -15.07 19.73
N THR A 142 4.34 -15.34 19.57
CA THR A 142 5.09 -16.20 20.48
C THR A 142 5.07 -15.65 21.91
N GLU A 143 5.32 -14.35 22.07
CA GLU A 143 5.26 -13.69 23.37
C GLU A 143 3.88 -13.83 24.02
N ILE A 144 2.80 -13.65 23.24
CA ILE A 144 1.42 -13.79 23.73
C ILE A 144 1.13 -15.22 24.16
N GLN A 145 1.54 -16.22 23.40
CA GLN A 145 1.31 -17.61 23.77
C GLN A 145 2.03 -17.99 25.04
N ILE A 146 3.29 -17.59 25.20
CA ILE A 146 4.10 -17.86 26.39
C ILE A 146 3.52 -17.15 27.61
N LEU A 147 3.24 -15.85 27.51
CA LEU A 147 2.83 -15.03 28.67
C LEU A 147 1.37 -15.20 29.05
N LYS A 148 0.49 -15.40 28.07
CA LYS A 148 -0.97 -15.46 28.30
C LYS A 148 -1.55 -16.86 28.18
N LYS A 149 -0.76 -17.83 27.73
CA LYS A 149 -1.19 -19.21 27.48
C LYS A 149 -2.43 -19.31 26.58
N ILE A 150 -2.57 -18.35 25.68
CA ILE A 150 -3.63 -18.35 24.64
C ILE A 150 -3.08 -19.09 23.42
N PRO A 151 -3.63 -20.25 23.06
CA PRO A 151 -3.20 -20.93 21.85
C PRO A 151 -3.46 -20.08 20.62
N VAL A 152 -2.47 -19.96 19.76
CA VAL A 152 -2.56 -19.17 18.52
C VAL A 152 -2.14 -20.01 17.33
N THR A 153 -2.91 -19.87 16.24
CA THR A 153 -2.59 -20.45 14.93
C THR A 153 -2.33 -19.32 13.96
N LEU A 154 -1.26 -19.40 13.18
CA LEU A 154 -1.00 -18.49 12.08
C LEU A 154 -1.03 -19.25 10.77
N THR A 155 -2.03 -18.99 9.95
CA THR A 155 -2.10 -19.43 8.56
C THR A 155 -1.49 -18.37 7.66
N VAL A 156 -0.57 -18.77 6.79
CA VAL A 156 0.13 -17.87 5.85
C VAL A 156 -0.20 -18.33 4.43
N ILE A 157 -0.90 -17.48 3.67
CA ILE A 157 -1.25 -17.73 2.27
C ILE A 157 -0.37 -16.88 1.37
N GLY A 158 0.35 -17.54 0.46
CA GLY A 158 1.14 -16.91 -0.60
C GLY A 158 2.62 -17.21 -0.51
N LYS A 159 3.27 -17.05 -1.64
CA LYS A 159 4.73 -17.21 -1.83
C LYS A 159 5.40 -15.88 -2.16
N GLY A 160 6.68 -15.90 -2.44
CA GLY A 160 7.45 -14.74 -2.85
C GLY A 160 8.93 -14.96 -2.61
N LYS A 161 9.76 -14.02 -3.04
CA LYS A 161 11.23 -14.15 -3.01
C LYS A 161 11.81 -14.39 -1.60
N PHE A 162 11.10 -14.01 -0.55
CA PHE A 162 11.53 -14.18 0.84
C PHE A 162 10.74 -15.26 1.59
N PHE A 163 9.95 -16.08 0.85
CA PHE A 163 9.16 -17.15 1.46
C PHE A 163 10.02 -18.18 2.16
N ASP A 164 11.02 -18.76 1.47
CA ASP A 164 11.86 -19.81 2.04
C ASP A 164 12.58 -19.32 3.30
N LYS A 165 13.12 -18.09 3.26
CA LYS A 165 13.75 -17.46 4.42
C LYS A 165 12.78 -17.28 5.59
N PHE A 166 11.51 -16.94 5.31
CA PHE A 166 10.50 -16.83 6.36
C PHE A 166 10.09 -18.20 6.87
N TYR A 167 9.91 -19.16 5.99
CA TYR A 167 9.53 -20.54 6.33
C TYR A 167 10.57 -21.19 7.27
N GLU A 168 11.86 -21.13 6.93
CA GLU A 168 12.96 -21.61 7.78
C GLU A 168 12.95 -20.97 9.17
N HIS A 169 12.75 -19.64 9.24
CA HIS A 169 12.65 -18.94 10.51
C HIS A 169 11.40 -19.31 11.30
N ALA A 170 10.28 -19.47 10.63
CA ALA A 170 8.99 -19.73 11.25
C ALA A 170 8.89 -21.16 11.79
N THR A 171 9.41 -22.15 11.05
CA THR A 171 9.39 -23.57 11.47
C THR A 171 10.29 -23.88 12.68
N GLN A 172 11.20 -22.98 13.03
CA GLN A 172 11.95 -23.06 14.28
C GLN A 172 11.13 -22.62 15.52
N ASN A 173 9.93 -22.10 15.29
CA ASN A 173 9.06 -21.63 16.35
C ASN A 173 8.10 -22.74 16.81
N GLU A 174 8.34 -23.28 17.99
CA GLU A 174 7.53 -24.36 18.58
C GLU A 174 6.28 -23.85 19.31
N ASN A 175 6.17 -22.54 19.54
CA ASN A 175 5.09 -21.98 20.36
C ASN A 175 3.84 -21.60 19.54
N VAL A 176 3.97 -21.32 18.25
CA VAL A 176 2.86 -20.90 17.37
C VAL A 176 2.56 -22.02 16.39
N GLN A 177 1.32 -22.47 16.34
CA GLN A 177 0.89 -23.41 15.31
C GLN A 177 0.89 -22.71 13.94
N LEU A 178 1.71 -23.22 13.01
CA LEU A 178 1.89 -22.62 11.68
C LEU A 178 1.26 -23.48 10.59
N ARG A 179 0.57 -22.83 9.66
CA ARG A 179 0.00 -23.46 8.48
C ARG A 179 0.36 -22.62 7.24
N PHE A 180 1.00 -23.24 6.27
CA PHE A 180 1.38 -22.59 5.02
C PHE A 180 0.54 -23.09 3.87
N ILE A 181 0.00 -22.17 3.06
CA ILE A 181 -0.81 -22.45 1.88
C ILE A 181 -0.24 -21.62 0.73
N ASP A 182 0.08 -22.29 -0.37
CA ASP A 182 0.71 -21.63 -1.51
C ASP A 182 -0.25 -20.66 -2.21
N HIS A 183 -1.47 -21.11 -2.44
CA HIS A 183 -2.49 -20.39 -3.20
C HIS A 183 -3.89 -20.89 -2.83
N ILE A 184 -4.85 -19.99 -2.89
CA ILE A 184 -6.30 -20.29 -2.84
C ILE A 184 -6.94 -19.57 -4.00
N ASP A 185 -7.84 -20.24 -4.69
CA ASP A 185 -8.59 -19.64 -5.78
C ASP A 185 -9.48 -18.50 -5.29
N LEU A 186 -9.60 -17.45 -6.11
CA LEU A 186 -10.36 -16.25 -5.72
C LEU A 186 -11.83 -16.55 -5.39
N TYR A 187 -12.41 -17.60 -6.01
CA TYR A 187 -13.79 -18.01 -5.74
C TYR A 187 -13.97 -18.63 -4.34
N ASP A 188 -12.93 -19.29 -3.83
CA ASP A 188 -12.95 -19.96 -2.54
C ASP A 188 -12.36 -19.09 -1.41
N LEU A 189 -11.69 -17.99 -1.78
CA LEU A 189 -10.95 -17.17 -0.82
C LEU A 189 -11.86 -16.58 0.26
N ASP A 190 -13.00 -16.00 -0.13
CA ASP A 190 -13.94 -15.39 0.82
C ASP A 190 -14.47 -16.43 1.82
N LYS A 191 -14.86 -17.61 1.32
CA LYS A 191 -15.30 -18.72 2.17
C LYS A 191 -14.19 -19.20 3.10
N PHE A 192 -12.98 -19.39 2.57
CA PHE A 192 -11.83 -19.81 3.37
C PHE A 192 -11.54 -18.83 4.50
N ILE A 193 -11.53 -17.52 4.22
CA ILE A 193 -11.29 -16.47 5.21
C ILE A 193 -12.34 -16.57 6.33
N LEU A 194 -13.62 -16.67 5.97
CA LEU A 194 -14.71 -16.72 6.93
C LEU A 194 -14.70 -17.97 7.82
N GLU A 195 -14.30 -19.11 7.26
CA GLU A 195 -14.30 -20.40 7.98
C GLU A 195 -13.05 -20.61 8.84
N ASN A 196 -11.93 -19.90 8.55
CA ASN A 196 -10.64 -20.21 9.15
C ASN A 196 -9.98 -19.02 9.85
N THR A 197 -10.67 -17.88 10.02
CA THR A 197 -10.01 -16.66 10.50
C THR A 197 -10.80 -15.93 11.57
N ASP A 198 -10.17 -15.71 12.72
CA ASP A 198 -10.65 -14.80 13.74
C ASP A 198 -10.14 -13.38 13.50
N ILE A 199 -8.87 -13.24 13.21
CA ILE A 199 -8.20 -11.95 12.95
C ILE A 199 -7.34 -12.09 11.71
N MET A 200 -7.60 -11.27 10.72
CA MET A 200 -6.73 -11.16 9.55
C MET A 200 -5.59 -10.18 9.82
N VAL A 201 -4.42 -10.47 9.25
CA VAL A 201 -3.25 -9.60 9.33
C VAL A 201 -2.76 -9.35 7.91
N ALA A 202 -2.77 -8.11 7.47
CA ALA A 202 -2.50 -7.83 6.08
C ALA A 202 -1.89 -6.45 5.85
N MET A 203 -1.46 -6.22 4.61
CA MET A 203 -0.82 -5.00 4.15
C MET A 203 -1.24 -4.72 2.71
N GLY A 204 -1.56 -3.46 2.40
CA GLY A 204 -2.01 -3.06 1.07
C GLY A 204 -3.41 -3.62 0.76
N THR A 205 -3.67 -3.94 -0.50
CA THR A 205 -4.99 -4.41 -0.95
C THR A 205 -5.46 -5.71 -0.31
N SER A 206 -4.54 -6.55 0.19
CA SER A 206 -4.93 -7.75 0.92
C SER A 206 -5.71 -7.43 2.21
N ALA A 207 -5.50 -6.26 2.82
CA ALA A 207 -6.27 -5.85 4.00
C ALA A 207 -7.76 -5.61 3.68
N LEU A 208 -8.06 -5.25 2.43
CA LEU A 208 -9.42 -5.06 1.97
C LEU A 208 -10.18 -6.38 1.80
N GLU A 209 -9.46 -7.51 1.62
CA GLU A 209 -10.08 -8.84 1.55
C GLU A 209 -10.74 -9.22 2.89
N GLY A 210 -10.12 -8.87 4.01
CA GLY A 210 -10.72 -9.05 5.33
C GLY A 210 -11.83 -8.04 5.60
N ALA A 211 -11.56 -6.76 5.36
CA ALA A 211 -12.49 -5.67 5.66
C ALA A 211 -13.82 -5.80 4.89
N LYS A 212 -13.79 -6.22 3.60
CA LYS A 212 -15.01 -6.45 2.79
C LYS A 212 -15.93 -7.54 3.33
N LEU A 213 -15.39 -8.45 4.12
CA LEU A 213 -16.11 -9.53 4.80
C LEU A 213 -16.51 -9.18 6.23
N GLY A 214 -16.02 -8.05 6.74
CA GLY A 214 -16.15 -7.67 8.14
C GLY A 214 -15.24 -8.48 9.08
N VAL A 215 -14.22 -9.15 8.56
CA VAL A 215 -13.22 -9.84 9.40
C VAL A 215 -12.37 -8.80 10.11
N PRO A 216 -12.25 -8.83 11.45
CA PRO A 216 -11.30 -7.99 12.17
C PRO A 216 -9.91 -8.06 11.56
N THR A 217 -9.43 -6.95 10.99
CA THR A 217 -8.21 -6.93 10.18
C THR A 217 -7.18 -5.97 10.75
N LEU A 218 -6.06 -6.52 11.19
CA LEU A 218 -4.88 -5.77 11.63
C LEU A 218 -4.08 -5.32 10.41
N LEU A 219 -3.94 -4.02 10.26
CA LEU A 219 -3.16 -3.42 9.20
C LEU A 219 -1.68 -3.37 9.59
N MET A 220 -0.83 -3.96 8.75
CA MET A 220 0.62 -3.96 8.93
C MET A 220 1.28 -2.86 8.09
N ASP A 221 2.29 -2.25 8.67
CA ASP A 221 3.21 -1.35 7.97
C ASP A 221 4.42 -2.10 7.45
N PHE A 222 5.10 -1.57 6.44
CA PHE A 222 6.20 -2.26 5.80
C PHE A 222 7.57 -1.76 6.28
N SER A 223 8.58 -2.66 6.25
CA SER A 223 9.96 -2.34 6.62
C SER A 223 10.94 -3.13 5.77
N TYR A 224 12.02 -2.46 5.34
CA TYR A 224 13.17 -3.11 4.68
C TYR A 224 14.25 -3.56 5.68
N LYS A 225 14.04 -3.29 6.97
CA LYS A 225 14.99 -3.58 8.05
C LYS A 225 14.28 -4.28 9.20
N GLU A 226 15.05 -4.94 10.03
CA GLU A 226 14.56 -5.55 11.27
C GLU A 226 13.91 -4.50 12.17
N ILE A 227 12.73 -4.86 12.70
CA ILE A 227 11.94 -4.00 13.58
C ILE A 227 12.37 -4.27 15.01
N ARG A 228 13.10 -3.32 15.59
CA ARG A 228 13.54 -3.37 16.96
C ARG A 228 12.50 -2.70 17.87
N GLY A 229 12.19 -3.32 18.99
CA GLY A 229 11.21 -2.81 19.96
C GLY A 229 9.76 -3.19 19.61
N LYS A 230 8.81 -2.51 20.27
CA LYS A 230 7.37 -2.81 20.13
C LYS A 230 6.84 -2.37 18.77
N TYR A 231 5.98 -3.20 18.17
CA TYR A 231 5.26 -2.87 16.94
C TYR A 231 3.88 -2.27 17.30
N ASN A 232 3.42 -1.27 16.50
CA ASN A 232 2.12 -0.64 16.66
C ASN A 232 1.10 -1.25 15.74
N TYR A 233 0.14 -1.95 16.31
CA TYR A 233 -0.97 -2.54 15.58
C TYR A 233 -2.16 -1.60 15.53
N ARG A 234 -2.87 -1.60 14.40
CA ARG A 234 -4.14 -0.89 14.22
C ARG A 234 -5.09 -1.73 13.38
N TRP A 235 -6.37 -1.56 13.64
CA TRP A 235 -7.41 -2.08 12.77
C TRP A 235 -7.44 -1.29 11.46
N VAL A 236 -7.95 -1.88 10.36
CA VAL A 236 -8.03 -1.18 9.06
C VAL A 236 -8.92 0.07 9.19
N HIS A 237 -10.04 -0.01 9.91
CA HIS A 237 -10.93 1.12 10.11
C HIS A 237 -10.34 2.27 10.96
N GLU A 238 -9.23 2.06 11.66
CA GLU A 238 -8.52 3.12 12.41
C GLU A 238 -7.53 3.89 11.53
N THR A 239 -7.39 3.52 10.27
CA THR A 239 -6.46 4.20 9.38
C THR A 239 -6.96 5.58 8.97
N LYS A 240 -6.02 6.49 8.70
CA LYS A 240 -6.32 7.83 8.21
C LYS A 240 -5.93 7.96 6.75
N ASP A 241 -6.67 8.80 6.02
CA ASP A 241 -6.35 9.15 4.64
C ASP A 241 -6.15 7.92 3.74
N TYR A 242 -6.97 6.88 3.96
CA TYR A 242 -7.00 5.63 3.19
C TYR A 242 -5.68 4.83 3.17
N ASN A 243 -4.79 5.04 4.14
CA ASN A 243 -3.50 4.34 4.20
C ASN A 243 -3.68 2.85 4.48
N LEU A 244 -3.23 2.01 3.54
CA LEU A 244 -3.21 0.55 3.68
C LEU A 244 -1.80 0.01 4.01
N GLY A 245 -1.07 0.74 4.83
CA GLY A 245 0.30 0.45 5.26
C GLY A 245 1.30 1.50 4.76
N CYS A 246 2.23 1.88 5.63
CA CYS A 246 3.28 2.85 5.34
C CYS A 246 4.66 2.32 5.72
N LEU A 247 5.71 3.01 5.29
CA LEU A 247 7.07 2.69 5.73
C LEU A 247 7.20 3.00 7.22
N ILE A 248 7.66 2.02 7.99
CA ILE A 248 7.92 2.19 9.42
C ILE A 248 9.01 3.23 9.60
N ASN A 249 8.67 4.27 10.33
CA ASN A 249 9.59 5.30 10.76
C ASN A 249 9.72 5.21 12.29
N GLU A 250 10.93 4.98 12.79
CA GLU A 250 11.23 4.84 14.22
C GLU A 250 10.68 6.00 15.07
N ARG A 251 10.60 7.21 14.49
CA ARG A 251 10.03 8.40 15.17
C ARG A 251 8.53 8.27 15.44
N ASN A 252 7.80 7.57 14.57
CA ASN A 252 6.35 7.43 14.66
C ASN A 252 5.93 6.27 15.58
N TYR A 253 6.91 5.44 15.98
CA TYR A 253 6.70 4.25 16.82
C TYR A 253 7.14 4.42 18.27
N LYS A 254 7.66 5.61 18.61
CA LYS A 254 8.13 5.91 19.96
C LYS A 254 7.01 6.21 20.87
N ASN A 255 6.28 5.62 21.51
CA ASN A 255 5.23 5.91 22.53
C ASN A 255 3.83 5.41 22.19
N ASN A 256 3.70 4.22 21.61
CA ASN A 256 2.38 3.73 21.31
C ASN A 256 2.07 2.46 22.12
N GLU A 257 0.97 2.50 22.89
CA GLU A 257 0.45 1.38 23.66
C GLU A 257 -0.32 0.35 22.81
N ARG A 258 -0.29 0.48 21.49
CA ARG A 258 -1.02 -0.37 20.55
C ARG A 258 -0.30 -1.69 20.29
N THR A 259 -0.06 -2.45 21.35
CA THR A 259 0.56 -3.78 21.26
C THR A 259 -0.42 -4.79 20.69
N LEU A 260 0.09 -5.91 20.17
CA LEU A 260 -0.77 -7.01 19.72
C LEU A 260 -1.67 -7.53 20.83
N LEU A 261 -1.16 -7.59 22.06
CA LEU A 261 -1.94 -8.00 23.22
C LEU A 261 -3.14 -7.08 23.46
N ASN A 262 -2.97 -5.76 23.33
CA ASN A 262 -4.08 -4.82 23.48
C ASN A 262 -5.13 -5.03 22.39
N LYS A 263 -4.70 -5.27 21.15
CA LYS A 263 -5.62 -5.55 20.03
C LYS A 263 -6.37 -6.87 20.19
N ILE A 264 -5.72 -7.90 20.73
CA ILE A 264 -6.40 -9.15 21.09
C ILE A 264 -7.43 -8.91 22.20
N SER A 265 -7.09 -8.12 23.22
CA SER A 265 -8.03 -7.78 24.31
C SER A 265 -9.23 -6.96 23.78
N GLU A 266 -9.03 -6.04 22.86
CA GLU A 266 -10.10 -5.32 22.16
C GLU A 266 -10.99 -6.30 21.37
N PHE A 267 -10.38 -7.22 20.61
CA PHE A 267 -11.09 -8.25 19.85
C PHE A 267 -11.95 -9.14 20.76
N GLN A 268 -11.40 -9.63 21.84
CA GLN A 268 -12.14 -10.50 22.77
C GLN A 268 -13.38 -9.81 23.38
N LYS A 269 -13.26 -8.51 23.66
CA LYS A 269 -14.34 -7.70 24.24
C LYS A 269 -15.39 -7.26 23.22
N SER A 270 -14.97 -6.91 22.00
CA SER A 270 -15.77 -6.12 21.07
C SER A 270 -15.67 -6.57 19.62
N ALA A 271 -15.48 -7.88 19.36
CA ALA A 271 -15.26 -8.41 18.01
C ALA A 271 -16.37 -8.00 17.01
N ASP A 272 -17.64 -8.08 17.42
CA ASP A 272 -18.78 -7.71 16.55
C ASP A 272 -18.77 -6.22 16.19
N SER A 273 -18.41 -5.36 17.16
CA SER A 273 -18.26 -3.92 16.90
C SER A 273 -17.08 -3.62 15.96
N ILE A 274 -15.97 -4.32 16.12
CA ILE A 274 -14.82 -4.20 15.21
C ILE A 274 -15.23 -4.65 13.80
N SER A 275 -15.89 -5.80 13.70
CA SER A 275 -16.38 -6.33 12.41
C SER A 275 -17.27 -5.34 11.67
N LEU A 276 -18.24 -4.74 12.35
CA LEU A 276 -19.13 -3.74 11.76
C LEU A 276 -18.36 -2.50 11.29
N LYS A 277 -17.36 -2.05 12.05
CA LYS A 277 -16.52 -0.90 11.67
C LYS A 277 -15.64 -1.21 10.46
N GLU A 278 -15.07 -2.42 10.37
CA GLU A 278 -14.29 -2.86 9.20
C GLU A 278 -15.15 -2.84 7.94
N LEU A 279 -16.35 -3.40 8.02
CA LEU A 279 -17.28 -3.43 6.91
C LEU A 279 -17.73 -2.02 6.49
N ASP A 280 -18.13 -1.19 7.45
CA ASP A 280 -18.52 0.20 7.19
C ASP A 280 -17.38 1.01 6.55
N TYR A 281 -16.16 0.85 7.05
CA TYR A 281 -14.97 1.45 6.46
C TYR A 281 -14.77 1.02 5.00
N PHE A 282 -14.88 -0.28 4.71
CA PHE A 282 -14.75 -0.81 3.37
C PHE A 282 -15.85 -0.27 2.45
N GLU A 283 -17.11 -0.35 2.85
CA GLU A 283 -18.25 0.06 2.03
C GLU A 283 -18.21 1.56 1.69
N LYS A 284 -17.83 2.39 2.65
CA LYS A 284 -17.73 3.84 2.44
C LYS A 284 -16.54 4.24 1.58
N ASN A 285 -15.39 3.59 1.77
CA ASN A 285 -14.12 4.12 1.28
C ASN A 285 -13.51 3.33 0.13
N HIS A 286 -13.77 2.02 0.04
CA HIS A 286 -13.08 1.14 -0.91
C HIS A 286 -14.02 0.32 -1.79
N ASN A 287 -15.31 0.27 -1.50
CA ASN A 287 -16.26 -0.40 -2.38
C ASN A 287 -16.22 0.23 -3.77
N LEU A 288 -16.15 -0.60 -4.80
CA LEU A 288 -16.04 -0.18 -6.19
C LEU A 288 -17.14 0.84 -6.57
N SER A 289 -18.38 0.64 -6.13
CA SER A 289 -19.49 1.58 -6.41
C SER A 289 -19.24 2.94 -5.76
N SER A 290 -18.83 2.98 -4.48
CA SER A 290 -18.53 4.21 -3.75
C SER A 290 -17.38 4.99 -4.38
N VAL A 291 -16.29 4.29 -4.74
CA VAL A 291 -15.12 4.92 -5.39
C VAL A 291 -15.45 5.38 -6.81
N SER A 292 -16.29 4.63 -7.54
CA SER A 292 -16.74 5.04 -8.88
C SER A 292 -17.57 6.31 -8.85
N ASN A 293 -18.49 6.45 -7.89
CA ASN A 293 -19.27 7.66 -7.71
C ASN A 293 -18.36 8.86 -7.37
N GLN A 294 -17.42 8.68 -6.43
CA GLN A 294 -16.43 9.72 -6.13
C GLN A 294 -15.60 10.13 -7.36
N LEU A 295 -15.22 9.17 -8.21
CA LEU A 295 -14.51 9.46 -9.45
C LEU A 295 -15.36 10.32 -10.40
N LEU A 296 -16.65 10.02 -10.55
CA LEU A 296 -17.57 10.81 -11.37
C LEU A 296 -17.72 12.24 -10.84
N ASP A 297 -17.81 12.41 -9.53
CA ASP A 297 -17.84 13.73 -8.90
C ASP A 297 -16.57 14.52 -9.21
N PHE A 298 -15.38 13.91 -9.06
CA PHE A 298 -14.11 14.55 -9.41
C PHE A 298 -14.00 14.90 -10.89
N VAL A 299 -14.50 14.03 -11.79
CA VAL A 299 -14.56 14.35 -13.23
C VAL A 299 -15.45 15.56 -13.49
N SER A 300 -16.59 15.66 -12.81
CA SER A 300 -17.51 16.80 -12.97
C SER A 300 -16.87 18.10 -12.50
N GLU A 301 -16.17 18.08 -11.35
CA GLU A 301 -15.53 19.24 -10.74
C GLU A 301 -14.23 19.68 -11.41
N SER A 302 -13.57 18.77 -12.14
CA SER A 302 -12.29 19.08 -12.79
C SER A 302 -12.45 20.11 -13.92
N ASN A 303 -11.58 21.10 -13.90
CA ASN A 303 -11.48 22.14 -14.92
C ASN A 303 -10.14 22.02 -15.71
N CYS A 304 -9.53 20.86 -15.75
CA CYS A 304 -8.29 20.61 -16.46
C CYS A 304 -8.56 20.09 -17.88
N PHE A 305 -8.28 20.90 -18.88
CA PHE A 305 -8.45 20.52 -20.28
C PHE A 305 -7.11 20.22 -20.94
N PHE A 306 -7.12 19.28 -21.90
CA PHE A 306 -5.92 18.89 -22.63
C PHE A 306 -5.23 20.10 -23.30
N GLU A 307 -6.00 21.01 -23.89
CA GLU A 307 -5.48 22.22 -24.56
C GLU A 307 -4.65 23.10 -23.61
N GLU A 308 -5.10 23.27 -22.35
CA GLU A 308 -4.39 24.04 -21.35
C GLU A 308 -3.01 23.43 -21.04
N LEU A 309 -2.97 22.12 -20.81
CA LEU A 309 -1.72 21.41 -20.51
C LEU A 309 -0.76 21.39 -21.71
N ASP A 310 -1.30 21.29 -22.93
CA ASP A 310 -0.48 21.29 -24.14
C ASP A 310 0.08 22.69 -24.42
N SER A 311 -0.70 23.74 -24.27
CA SER A 311 -0.25 25.15 -24.41
C SER A 311 0.89 25.47 -23.45
N GLN A 312 0.85 24.95 -22.22
CA GLN A 312 1.91 25.09 -21.22
C GLN A 312 3.09 24.13 -21.45
N ARG A 313 3.09 23.37 -22.54
CA ARG A 313 4.16 22.42 -22.92
C ARG A 313 4.47 21.40 -21.82
N VAL A 314 3.47 21.04 -21.00
CA VAL A 314 3.63 20.10 -19.88
C VAL A 314 4.17 18.76 -20.36
N PHE A 315 3.71 18.28 -21.52
CA PHE A 315 4.09 17.00 -22.12
C PHE A 315 5.44 17.00 -22.83
N LYS A 316 6.06 18.16 -23.05
CA LYS A 316 7.40 18.22 -23.67
C LYS A 316 8.45 17.63 -22.75
N LYS A 317 9.15 16.61 -23.24
CA LYS A 317 10.24 15.99 -22.50
C LYS A 317 11.42 16.96 -22.40
N PRO A 318 12.01 17.18 -21.19
CA PRO A 318 13.23 17.95 -21.03
C PRO A 318 14.37 17.39 -21.89
N LEU A 319 15.29 18.25 -22.32
CA LEU A 319 16.45 17.85 -23.14
C LEU A 319 17.28 16.75 -22.47
N ILE A 320 17.46 16.85 -21.15
CA ILE A 320 18.19 15.86 -20.36
C ILE A 320 17.53 14.46 -20.43
N TYR A 321 16.19 14.38 -20.50
CA TYR A 321 15.49 13.11 -20.71
C TYR A 321 15.80 12.51 -22.09
N LYS A 322 15.84 13.34 -23.13
CA LYS A 322 16.20 12.91 -24.49
C LYS A 322 17.61 12.35 -24.53
N PHE A 323 18.55 12.98 -23.81
CA PHE A 323 19.94 12.55 -23.70
C PHE A 323 20.04 11.17 -23.02
N PHE A 324 19.46 10.99 -21.84
CA PHE A 324 19.46 9.68 -21.17
C PHE A 324 18.74 8.59 -21.95
N TYR A 325 17.66 8.94 -22.65
CA TYR A 325 16.96 7.99 -23.51
C TYR A 325 17.81 7.55 -24.71
N SER A 326 18.58 8.46 -25.31
CA SER A 326 19.50 8.14 -26.41
C SER A 326 20.65 7.23 -25.95
N ILE A 327 21.20 7.47 -24.76
CA ILE A 327 22.22 6.60 -24.15
C ILE A 327 21.65 5.19 -23.93
N ARG A 328 20.47 5.08 -23.34
CA ARG A 328 19.79 3.79 -23.11
C ARG A 328 19.60 3.03 -24.42
N LYS A 329 19.14 3.73 -25.46
CA LYS A 329 18.93 3.12 -26.80
C LYS A 329 20.24 2.59 -27.39
N LYS A 330 21.36 3.29 -27.18
CA LYS A 330 22.70 2.84 -27.60
C LYS A 330 23.15 1.59 -26.82
N ILE A 331 23.00 1.60 -25.48
CA ILE A 331 23.38 0.46 -24.63
C ILE A 331 22.55 -0.78 -24.97
N LEU A 332 21.25 -0.65 -25.15
CA LEU A 332 20.40 -1.78 -25.53
C LEU A 332 20.72 -2.31 -26.94
N LYS A 333 21.05 -1.43 -27.91
CA LYS A 333 21.49 -1.88 -29.24
C LYS A 333 22.82 -2.66 -29.20
N ASN A 334 23.72 -2.27 -28.30
CA ASN A 334 25.02 -2.96 -28.17
C ASN A 334 24.89 -4.32 -27.47
N ASN A 335 23.98 -4.46 -26.49
CA ASN A 335 23.73 -5.74 -25.80
C ASN A 335 22.97 -6.76 -26.68
N PHE A 336 22.31 -6.35 -27.76
CA PHE A 336 21.68 -7.24 -28.74
C PHE A 336 22.56 -7.52 -29.98
N ARG A 337 23.82 -7.02 -30.01
CA ARG A 337 24.78 -7.23 -31.10
C ARG A 337 25.99 -8.07 -30.71
N SER A 338 26.05 -8.59 -29.50
CA SER A 338 27.01 -9.64 -29.11
C SER A 338 26.44 -10.99 -29.52
N PRO A 339 27.18 -11.80 -30.33
CA PRO A 339 26.73 -13.09 -30.82
C PRO A 339 26.52 -14.12 -29.71
#